data_6c5acbd652b7bf5fe6f74d0a5f8b3d44
#
_entry.id   6c5acbd652b7bf5fe6f74d0a5f8b3d44
#
_cell.length_a   1.000
_cell.length_b   1.000
_cell.length_c   1.000
_cell.angle_alpha   90.00
_cell.angle_beta   90.00
_cell.angle_gamma   90.00
#
_symmetry.space_group_name_H-M   'P 1'
#
loop_
_entity.id
_entity.type
_entity.pdbx_description
1 polymer ?
#
loop_
_entity_poly.entity_id
_entity_poly.type
_entity_poly.pdbx_seq_one_letter_code
_entity_poly.pdbx_strand_id
1 'polypeptide(L)'
;MVQILGGEVYSPAAGVKKMTEEMLEQRLTECGIPFSPDLPGKLLKYHELLLEWNAKMDLTAVTEETDMIDRHYVDSLMALTIPELIPQGASLIDVGTGAGFPGLPLALARADLRVTLMDAQQKRLNFLQAVLDALNVQNVTLVHARAEDGARMKEQRECYDVAVARAVAPLPVLAEYLLPYVKVGEKAVCWKGPAVQDELGAGKKAAFLLGGKLAEPIPVAIPGQEWQHLLLPIAKQTKTARQYPRKAGTPGKSPLGQTDKA
;
A
#
# COMPACT_ATOMS: atom_id res chain seq x y z
N MET A 1 -43.70 19.46 2.08
CA MET A 1 -42.89 20.28 3.00
C MET A 1 -41.95 19.32 3.71
N VAL A 2 -40.77 19.02 3.10
CA VAL A 2 -39.76 18.12 3.64
C VAL A 2 -38.59 18.99 4.10
N GLN A 3 -38.35 19.00 5.39
CA GLN A 3 -37.24 19.70 6.01
C GLN A 3 -35.95 18.95 5.72
N ILE A 4 -35.04 19.59 4.99
CA ILE A 4 -33.65 19.13 4.81
C ILE A 4 -32.89 19.59 6.06
N LEU A 5 -32.54 18.62 6.91
CA LEU A 5 -31.65 18.86 8.05
C LEU A 5 -30.22 19.06 7.54
N GLY A 6 -29.60 20.15 8.00
CA GLY A 6 -28.32 20.65 7.56
C GLY A 6 -27.17 19.65 7.71
N GLY A 7 -26.48 19.42 6.61
CA GLY A 7 -25.12 18.89 6.63
C GLY A 7 -24.18 20.01 7.08
N GLU A 8 -23.53 19.85 8.23
CA GLU A 8 -22.40 20.66 8.60
C GLU A 8 -21.29 20.43 7.58
N VAL A 9 -21.01 21.47 6.79
CA VAL A 9 -19.84 21.52 5.92
C VAL A 9 -18.62 21.63 6.83
N TYR A 10 -17.75 20.63 6.80
CA TYR A 10 -16.44 20.71 7.47
C TYR A 10 -15.72 21.97 6.99
N SER A 11 -15.56 22.94 7.90
CA SER A 11 -14.77 24.15 7.68
C SER A 11 -13.44 23.94 8.40
N PRO A 12 -12.29 23.88 7.70
CA PRO A 12 -11.00 23.75 8.36
C PRO A 12 -10.73 24.96 9.25
N ALA A 13 -10.11 24.74 10.41
CA ALA A 13 -9.69 25.79 11.32
C ALA A 13 -8.82 26.82 10.58
N ALA A 14 -9.01 28.12 10.86
CA ALA A 14 -8.30 29.20 10.19
C ALA A 14 -6.78 29.05 10.36
N GLY A 15 -6.06 28.80 9.23
CA GLY A 15 -4.61 28.64 9.19
C GLY A 15 -4.08 27.35 8.57
N VAL A 16 -4.91 26.33 8.33
CA VAL A 16 -4.49 25.09 7.65
C VAL A 16 -4.41 25.34 6.15
N LYS A 17 -3.24 25.17 5.55
CA LYS A 17 -3.10 25.25 4.08
C LYS A 17 -3.81 24.05 3.47
N LYS A 18 -4.83 24.33 2.66
CA LYS A 18 -5.54 23.32 1.89
C LYS A 18 -4.61 22.75 0.81
N MET A 19 -4.65 21.43 0.60
CA MET A 19 -3.93 20.78 -0.51
C MET A 19 -4.42 21.31 -1.87
N THR A 20 -3.49 21.57 -2.79
CA THR A 20 -3.79 21.98 -4.17
C THR A 20 -3.06 21.09 -5.18
N GLU A 21 -3.50 21.14 -6.44
CA GLU A 21 -2.81 20.43 -7.53
C GLU A 21 -1.38 20.90 -7.69
N GLU A 22 -1.13 22.21 -7.61
CA GLU A 22 0.22 22.79 -7.74
C GLU A 22 1.14 22.29 -6.63
N MET A 23 0.66 22.14 -5.39
CA MET A 23 1.45 21.58 -4.29
C MET A 23 1.82 20.12 -4.56
N LEU A 24 0.88 19.32 -5.08
CA LEU A 24 1.14 17.92 -5.45
C LEU A 24 2.13 17.84 -6.60
N GLU A 25 1.95 18.61 -7.67
CA GLU A 25 2.85 18.66 -8.81
C GLU A 25 4.27 19.06 -8.40
N GLN A 26 4.39 20.11 -7.58
CA GLN A 26 5.67 20.55 -7.05
C GLN A 26 6.35 19.44 -6.25
N ARG A 27 5.63 18.77 -5.33
CA ARG A 27 6.23 17.71 -4.49
C ARG A 27 6.63 16.50 -5.29
N LEU A 28 5.82 16.05 -6.25
CA LEU A 28 6.17 14.96 -7.15
C LEU A 28 7.44 15.26 -7.95
N THR A 29 7.56 16.49 -8.45
CA THR A 29 8.73 16.97 -9.19
C THR A 29 9.98 17.02 -8.32
N GLU A 30 9.90 17.59 -7.11
CA GLU A 30 11.01 17.67 -6.13
C GLU A 30 11.52 16.30 -5.72
N CYS A 31 10.63 15.31 -5.67
CA CYS A 31 10.97 13.92 -5.34
C CYS A 31 11.43 13.09 -6.55
N GLY A 32 11.46 13.66 -7.75
CA GLY A 32 11.84 12.96 -8.99
C GLY A 32 10.89 11.82 -9.37
N ILE A 33 9.65 11.87 -8.91
CA ILE A 33 8.63 10.86 -9.22
C ILE A 33 8.13 11.09 -10.65
N PRO A 34 8.15 10.08 -11.54
CA PRO A 34 7.56 10.20 -12.86
C PRO A 34 6.03 10.22 -12.77
N PHE A 35 5.38 11.19 -13.42
CA PHE A 35 3.92 11.28 -13.42
C PHE A 35 3.37 11.88 -14.72
N SER A 36 2.10 11.56 -15.02
CA SER A 36 1.33 12.19 -16.10
C SER A 36 0.73 13.52 -15.63
N PRO A 37 0.48 14.49 -16.53
CA PRO A 37 -0.04 15.81 -16.16
C PRO A 37 -1.38 15.79 -15.41
N ASP A 38 -2.18 14.74 -15.53
CA ASP A 38 -3.47 14.57 -14.87
C ASP A 38 -3.38 13.94 -13.47
N LEU A 39 -2.20 13.42 -13.07
CA LEU A 39 -2.04 12.76 -11.78
C LEU A 39 -2.29 13.70 -10.58
N PRO A 40 -1.75 14.94 -10.52
CA PRO A 40 -2.02 15.83 -9.38
C PRO A 40 -3.51 16.07 -9.15
N GLY A 41 -4.29 16.31 -10.20
CA GLY A 41 -5.74 16.47 -10.10
C GLY A 41 -6.46 15.22 -9.62
N LYS A 42 -6.03 14.03 -10.07
CA LYS A 42 -6.57 12.76 -9.57
C LYS A 42 -6.26 12.54 -8.09
N LEU A 43 -5.03 12.83 -7.66
CA LEU A 43 -4.64 12.71 -6.25
C LEU A 43 -5.41 13.70 -5.37
N LEU A 44 -5.62 14.95 -5.83
CA LEU A 44 -6.42 15.93 -5.13
C LEU A 44 -7.86 15.46 -4.97
N LYS A 45 -8.49 14.94 -6.03
CA LYS A 45 -9.86 14.42 -5.96
C LYS A 45 -9.97 13.21 -5.04
N TYR A 46 -9.00 12.31 -5.07
CA TYR A 46 -8.89 11.20 -4.12
C TYR A 46 -8.78 11.71 -2.67
N HIS A 47 -7.98 12.75 -2.44
CA HIS A 47 -7.81 13.36 -1.14
C HIS A 47 -9.13 13.95 -0.60
N GLU A 48 -9.87 14.69 -1.42
CA GLU A 48 -11.18 15.23 -1.05
C GLU A 48 -12.14 14.14 -0.57
N LEU A 49 -12.22 13.04 -1.32
CA LEU A 49 -13.03 11.88 -0.97
C LEU A 49 -12.53 11.21 0.31
N LEU A 50 -11.21 11.10 0.48
CA LEU A 50 -10.62 10.53 1.69
C LEU A 50 -11.01 11.32 2.93
N LEU A 51 -10.96 12.65 2.89
CA LEU A 51 -11.39 13.52 4.00
C LEU A 51 -12.88 13.37 4.30
N GLU A 52 -13.73 13.37 3.25
CA GLU A 52 -15.17 13.19 3.42
C GLU A 52 -15.52 11.87 4.11
N TRP A 53 -14.89 10.78 3.68
CA TRP A 53 -15.15 9.46 4.23
C TRP A 53 -14.48 9.27 5.59
N ASN A 54 -13.31 9.86 5.82
CA ASN A 54 -12.60 9.78 7.10
C ASN A 54 -13.41 10.40 8.25
N ALA A 55 -14.24 11.40 7.97
CA ALA A 55 -15.17 11.98 8.95
C ALA A 55 -16.24 10.98 9.45
N LYS A 56 -16.48 9.89 8.69
CA LYS A 56 -17.51 8.87 8.99
C LYS A 56 -16.92 7.54 9.44
N MET A 57 -15.63 7.29 9.11
CA MET A 57 -14.97 6.03 9.40
C MET A 57 -13.45 6.24 9.42
N ASP A 58 -12.77 5.80 10.45
CA ASP A 58 -11.33 5.97 10.65
C ASP A 58 -10.51 5.29 9.54
N LEU A 59 -10.27 6.02 8.44
CA LEU A 59 -9.48 5.58 7.29
C LEU A 59 -8.00 5.89 7.48
N THR A 60 -7.69 7.06 8.04
CA THR A 60 -6.34 7.54 8.33
C THR A 60 -6.31 8.36 9.62
N ALA A 61 -5.20 8.23 10.36
CA ALA A 61 -4.92 9.05 11.54
C ALA A 61 -4.21 10.37 11.18
N VAL A 62 -3.70 10.52 9.95
CA VAL A 62 -3.06 11.76 9.48
C VAL A 62 -4.16 12.70 9.04
N THR A 63 -4.23 13.88 9.66
CA THR A 63 -5.29 14.88 9.42
C THR A 63 -4.76 16.19 8.84
N GLU A 64 -3.46 16.47 9.00
CA GLU A 64 -2.82 17.66 8.41
C GLU A 64 -2.61 17.46 6.92
N GLU A 65 -3.24 18.30 6.10
CA GLU A 65 -3.27 18.14 4.63
C GLU A 65 -1.85 18.14 4.01
N THR A 66 -0.95 18.97 4.49
CA THR A 66 0.43 19.03 4.01
C THR A 66 1.21 17.74 4.34
N ASP A 67 1.00 17.17 5.54
CA ASP A 67 1.59 15.90 5.94
C ASP A 67 1.05 14.74 5.10
N MET A 68 -0.21 14.79 4.69
CA MET A 68 -0.82 13.76 3.85
C MET A 68 -0.17 13.67 2.46
N ILE A 69 0.29 14.80 1.89
CA ILE A 69 1.01 14.80 0.61
C ILE A 69 2.21 13.87 0.73
N ASP A 70 3.08 14.10 1.69
CA ASP A 70 4.33 13.36 1.82
C ASP A 70 4.14 11.96 2.39
N ARG A 71 3.35 11.81 3.47
CA ARG A 71 3.17 10.53 4.17
C ARG A 71 2.29 9.53 3.42
N HIS A 72 1.41 10.00 2.53
CA HIS A 72 0.50 9.10 1.81
C HIS A 72 0.81 9.05 0.33
N TYR A 73 0.79 10.18 -0.39
CA TYR A 73 0.90 10.18 -1.85
C TYR A 73 2.34 10.03 -2.31
N VAL A 74 3.24 10.90 -1.86
CA VAL A 74 4.66 10.87 -2.24
C VAL A 74 5.30 9.56 -1.79
N ASP A 75 5.17 9.19 -0.51
CA ASP A 75 5.72 7.94 0.04
C ASP A 75 5.28 6.70 -0.76
N SER A 76 3.99 6.64 -1.14
CA SER A 76 3.48 5.55 -1.97
C SER A 76 4.14 5.49 -3.35
N LEU A 77 4.38 6.66 -3.95
CA LEU A 77 4.89 6.80 -5.31
C LEU A 77 6.42 6.74 -5.41
N MET A 78 7.14 6.87 -4.29
CA MET A 78 8.61 6.78 -4.28
C MET A 78 9.15 5.46 -4.88
N ALA A 79 8.38 4.38 -4.81
CA ALA A 79 8.77 3.12 -5.48
C ALA A 79 8.93 3.26 -6.99
N LEU A 80 8.31 4.26 -7.63
CA LEU A 80 8.41 4.52 -9.07
C LEU A 80 9.75 5.17 -9.46
N THR A 81 10.49 5.73 -8.51
CA THR A 81 11.85 6.26 -8.74
C THR A 81 12.89 5.14 -8.88
N ILE A 82 12.48 3.88 -8.63
CA ILE A 82 13.31 2.68 -8.71
C ILE A 82 12.65 1.71 -9.70
N PRO A 83 12.98 1.81 -11.01
CA PRO A 83 12.25 1.09 -12.07
C PRO A 83 12.18 -0.42 -11.88
N GLU A 84 13.18 -1.01 -11.23
CA GLU A 84 13.27 -2.46 -11.01
C GLU A 84 12.23 -2.97 -10.00
N LEU A 85 11.64 -2.09 -9.17
CA LEU A 85 10.67 -2.51 -8.16
C LEU A 85 9.30 -2.81 -8.76
N ILE A 86 8.87 -2.00 -9.74
CA ILE A 86 7.54 -2.15 -10.38
C ILE A 86 7.71 -2.15 -11.89
N PRO A 87 7.88 -3.33 -12.52
CA PRO A 87 8.06 -3.46 -13.96
C PRO A 87 6.88 -2.88 -14.75
N GLN A 88 7.15 -2.54 -16.02
CA GLN A 88 6.12 -2.06 -16.94
C GLN A 88 5.08 -3.16 -17.20
N GLY A 89 3.80 -2.78 -17.18
CA GLY A 89 2.68 -3.70 -17.44
C GLY A 89 2.44 -4.75 -16.34
N ALA A 90 3.09 -4.61 -15.17
CA ALA A 90 3.00 -5.59 -14.11
C ALA A 90 1.58 -5.77 -13.56
N SER A 91 1.28 -6.99 -13.14
CA SER A 91 0.17 -7.29 -12.24
C SER A 91 0.63 -7.05 -10.80
N LEU A 92 -0.05 -6.14 -10.09
CA LEU A 92 0.29 -5.73 -8.74
C LEU A 92 -0.86 -6.03 -7.78
N ILE A 93 -0.57 -6.56 -6.60
CA ILE A 93 -1.55 -6.67 -5.51
C ILE A 93 -1.08 -5.88 -4.29
N ASP A 94 -1.98 -5.05 -3.73
CA ASP A 94 -1.78 -4.38 -2.45
C ASP A 94 -2.59 -5.11 -1.37
N VAL A 95 -1.88 -5.76 -0.44
CA VAL A 95 -2.48 -6.64 0.56
C VAL A 95 -2.66 -5.89 1.89
N GLY A 96 -3.92 -5.72 2.27
CA GLY A 96 -4.28 -4.88 3.41
C GLY A 96 -4.22 -3.39 3.05
N THR A 97 -4.74 -3.06 1.88
CA THR A 97 -4.62 -1.73 1.25
C THR A 97 -5.16 -0.57 2.10
N GLY A 98 -6.06 -0.84 3.04
CA GLY A 98 -6.65 0.18 3.91
C GLY A 98 -7.42 1.24 3.14
N ALA A 99 -6.97 2.48 3.26
CA ALA A 99 -7.50 3.60 2.46
C ALA A 99 -6.96 3.64 1.02
N GLY A 100 -6.24 2.60 0.56
CA GLY A 100 -5.72 2.50 -0.81
C GLY A 100 -4.20 2.68 -0.94
N PHE A 101 -3.46 2.73 0.16
CA PHE A 101 -2.03 3.03 0.14
C PHE A 101 -1.14 1.78 0.35
N PRO A 102 -0.15 1.53 -0.53
CA PRO A 102 0.32 2.38 -1.64
C PRO A 102 -0.35 2.10 -2.98
N GLY A 103 -1.22 1.09 -3.10
CA GLY A 103 -1.69 0.53 -4.37
C GLY A 103 -2.47 1.50 -5.26
N LEU A 104 -3.37 2.32 -4.69
CA LEU A 104 -4.19 3.23 -5.50
C LEU A 104 -3.39 4.40 -6.09
N PRO A 105 -2.51 5.11 -5.35
CA PRO A 105 -1.60 6.07 -5.96
C PRO A 105 -0.76 5.47 -7.10
N LEU A 106 -0.23 4.24 -6.91
CA LEU A 106 0.52 3.53 -7.96
C LEU A 106 -0.34 3.26 -9.20
N ALA A 107 -1.60 2.84 -9.01
CA ALA A 107 -2.55 2.61 -10.11
C ALA A 107 -2.90 3.89 -10.87
N LEU A 108 -3.03 5.02 -10.15
CA LEU A 108 -3.32 6.33 -10.75
C LEU A 108 -2.13 6.88 -11.54
N ALA A 109 -0.90 6.67 -11.04
CA ALA A 109 0.32 7.12 -11.69
C ALA A 109 0.72 6.25 -12.90
N ARG A 110 0.34 4.96 -12.90
CA ARG A 110 0.77 3.96 -13.87
C ARG A 110 -0.45 3.22 -14.45
N ALA A 111 -1.05 3.78 -15.49
CA ALA A 111 -2.21 3.19 -16.17
C ALA A 111 -1.91 1.83 -16.86
N ASP A 112 -0.65 1.51 -17.09
CA ASP A 112 -0.22 0.22 -17.63
C ASP A 112 -0.25 -0.92 -16.60
N LEU A 113 -0.32 -0.63 -15.29
CA LEU A 113 -0.43 -1.65 -14.25
C LEU A 113 -1.84 -2.25 -14.22
N ARG A 114 -1.94 -3.50 -13.81
CA ARG A 114 -3.18 -4.16 -13.41
C ARG A 114 -3.12 -4.34 -11.89
N VAL A 115 -3.86 -3.51 -11.16
CA VAL A 115 -3.75 -3.42 -9.70
C VAL A 115 -4.94 -4.11 -9.04
N THR A 116 -4.65 -4.95 -8.05
CA THR A 116 -5.65 -5.52 -7.14
C THR A 116 -5.47 -4.88 -5.77
N LEU A 117 -6.53 -4.26 -5.25
CA LEU A 117 -6.56 -3.73 -3.89
C LEU A 117 -7.35 -4.70 -3.01
N MET A 118 -6.69 -5.28 -2.02
CA MET A 118 -7.30 -6.27 -1.13
C MET A 118 -7.37 -5.74 0.30
N ASP A 119 -8.55 -5.86 0.92
CA ASP A 119 -8.72 -5.59 2.35
C ASP A 119 -9.74 -6.55 2.98
N ALA A 120 -9.57 -6.83 4.28
CA ALA A 120 -10.50 -7.66 5.05
C ALA A 120 -11.76 -6.91 5.50
N GLN A 121 -11.79 -5.59 5.35
CA GLN A 121 -12.91 -4.75 5.76
C GLN A 121 -13.69 -4.23 4.55
N GLN A 122 -14.90 -4.74 4.34
CA GLN A 122 -15.76 -4.33 3.23
C GLN A 122 -16.01 -2.81 3.20
N LYS A 123 -16.10 -2.16 4.35
CA LYS A 123 -16.29 -0.71 4.43
C LYS A 123 -15.17 0.10 3.75
N ARG A 124 -13.91 -0.38 3.82
CA ARG A 124 -12.75 0.23 3.15
C ARG A 124 -12.84 0.05 1.64
N LEU A 125 -13.26 -1.13 1.20
CA LEU A 125 -13.48 -1.39 -0.22
C LEU A 125 -14.63 -0.56 -0.80
N ASN A 126 -15.68 -0.29 -0.02
CA ASN A 126 -16.76 0.62 -0.44
C ASN A 126 -16.25 2.05 -0.66
N PHE A 127 -15.36 2.53 0.21
CA PHE A 127 -14.68 3.81 0.00
C PHE A 127 -13.84 3.78 -1.29
N LEU A 128 -13.01 2.75 -1.46
CA LEU A 128 -12.17 2.63 -2.64
C LEU A 128 -13.01 2.55 -3.91
N GLN A 129 -14.14 1.83 -3.90
CA GLN A 129 -15.07 1.80 -5.04
C GLN A 129 -15.58 3.20 -5.38
N ALA A 130 -15.98 4.00 -4.38
CA ALA A 130 -16.42 5.39 -4.61
C ALA A 130 -15.32 6.25 -5.24
N VAL A 131 -14.04 6.05 -4.84
CA VAL A 131 -12.90 6.74 -5.46
C VAL A 131 -12.69 6.28 -6.91
N LEU A 132 -12.73 4.96 -7.16
CA LEU A 132 -12.57 4.40 -8.51
C LEU A 132 -13.64 4.94 -9.47
N ASP A 133 -14.90 4.98 -9.02
CA ASP A 133 -16.02 5.49 -9.80
C ASP A 133 -15.87 6.98 -10.09
N ALA A 134 -15.53 7.78 -9.07
CA ALA A 134 -15.36 9.23 -9.20
C ALA A 134 -14.21 9.63 -10.14
N LEU A 135 -13.14 8.81 -10.19
CA LEU A 135 -11.96 9.03 -11.02
C LEU A 135 -11.99 8.24 -12.35
N ASN A 136 -13.06 7.46 -12.59
CA ASN A 136 -13.19 6.57 -13.74
C ASN A 136 -11.96 5.65 -13.94
N VAL A 137 -11.48 5.03 -12.86
CA VAL A 137 -10.29 4.17 -12.86
C VAL A 137 -10.67 2.77 -13.37
N GLN A 138 -9.98 2.29 -14.43
CA GLN A 138 -10.31 1.04 -15.11
C GLN A 138 -9.29 -0.09 -14.85
N ASN A 139 -8.11 0.22 -14.33
CA ASN A 139 -7.01 -0.72 -14.14
C ASN A 139 -6.92 -1.27 -12.70
N VAL A 140 -7.99 -1.11 -11.91
CA VAL A 140 -8.05 -1.57 -10.51
C VAL A 140 -9.19 -2.56 -10.29
N THR A 141 -8.91 -3.63 -9.56
CA THR A 141 -9.88 -4.62 -9.07
C THR A 141 -9.87 -4.63 -7.55
N LEU A 142 -11.05 -4.68 -6.91
CA LEU A 142 -11.19 -4.79 -5.46
C LEU A 142 -11.45 -6.24 -5.04
N VAL A 143 -10.76 -6.70 -3.99
CA VAL A 143 -10.93 -8.07 -3.45
C VAL A 143 -11.18 -8.01 -1.94
N HIS A 144 -12.33 -8.50 -1.51
CA HIS A 144 -12.68 -8.63 -0.09
C HIS A 144 -12.19 -9.96 0.46
N ALA A 145 -11.05 -9.96 1.13
CA ALA A 145 -10.50 -11.14 1.77
C ALA A 145 -9.47 -10.75 2.86
N ARG A 146 -9.25 -11.65 3.82
CA ARG A 146 -8.03 -11.61 4.63
C ARG A 146 -6.84 -12.06 3.77
N ALA A 147 -5.65 -11.55 4.09
CA ALA A 147 -4.42 -11.90 3.36
C ALA A 147 -4.22 -13.42 3.26
N GLU A 148 -4.44 -14.15 4.35
CA GLU A 148 -4.24 -15.59 4.41
C GLU A 148 -5.28 -16.37 3.58
N ASP A 149 -6.52 -15.88 3.56
CA ASP A 149 -7.62 -16.55 2.85
C ASP A 149 -7.51 -16.27 1.35
N GLY A 150 -7.26 -15.02 0.96
CA GLY A 150 -7.04 -14.63 -0.44
C GLY A 150 -5.89 -15.40 -1.09
N ALA A 151 -4.76 -15.57 -0.37
CA ALA A 151 -3.61 -16.33 -0.89
C ALA A 151 -3.87 -17.84 -1.09
N ARG A 152 -4.99 -18.35 -0.64
CA ARG A 152 -5.44 -19.74 -0.89
C ARG A 152 -6.38 -19.86 -2.09
N MET A 153 -6.92 -18.75 -2.57
CA MET A 153 -7.74 -18.70 -3.77
C MET A 153 -6.86 -18.97 -5.00
N LYS A 154 -7.32 -19.86 -5.87
CA LYS A 154 -6.55 -20.27 -7.07
C LYS A 154 -6.25 -19.08 -7.99
N GLU A 155 -7.17 -18.12 -8.05
CA GLU A 155 -7.10 -16.92 -8.90
C GLU A 155 -6.12 -15.87 -8.36
N GLN A 156 -5.67 -16.02 -7.12
CA GLN A 156 -4.81 -15.06 -6.44
C GLN A 156 -3.40 -15.61 -6.19
N ARG A 157 -3.31 -16.92 -5.88
CA ARG A 157 -2.07 -17.55 -5.47
C ARG A 157 -1.03 -17.59 -6.59
N GLU A 158 0.15 -17.01 -6.33
CA GLU A 158 1.28 -16.97 -7.28
C GLU A 158 0.88 -16.40 -8.66
N CYS A 159 -0.02 -15.38 -8.65
CA CYS A 159 -0.56 -14.77 -9.86
C CYS A 159 -0.04 -13.35 -10.14
N TYR A 160 0.73 -12.76 -9.22
CA TYR A 160 1.16 -11.37 -9.32
C TYR A 160 2.65 -11.23 -9.56
N ASP A 161 3.01 -10.22 -10.37
CA ASP A 161 4.40 -9.85 -10.61
C ASP A 161 4.95 -9.07 -9.39
N VAL A 162 4.11 -8.24 -8.76
CA VAL A 162 4.50 -7.50 -7.55
C VAL A 162 3.41 -7.61 -6.49
N ALA A 163 3.78 -7.96 -5.25
CA ALA A 163 2.88 -7.80 -4.09
C ALA A 163 3.43 -6.72 -3.18
N VAL A 164 2.57 -5.78 -2.76
CA VAL A 164 2.96 -4.65 -1.90
C VAL A 164 2.15 -4.64 -0.61
N ALA A 165 2.72 -4.06 0.44
CA ALA A 165 2.01 -3.71 1.66
C ALA A 165 2.72 -2.58 2.40
N ARG A 166 1.92 -1.73 3.09
CA ARG A 166 2.39 -0.66 3.95
C ARG A 166 1.63 -0.65 5.28
N ALA A 167 2.35 -0.54 6.40
CA ALA A 167 1.78 -0.39 7.75
C ALA A 167 0.81 -1.50 8.19
N VAL A 168 0.97 -2.73 7.67
CA VAL A 168 0.05 -3.85 7.95
C VAL A 168 0.52 -4.70 9.14
N ALA A 169 1.82 -5.08 9.16
CA ALA A 169 2.36 -6.01 10.15
C ALA A 169 3.90 -5.96 10.24
N PRO A 170 4.52 -6.61 11.23
CA PRO A 170 5.96 -6.86 11.25
C PRO A 170 6.44 -7.65 10.04
N LEU A 171 7.71 -7.48 9.65
CA LEU A 171 8.30 -8.04 8.42
C LEU A 171 8.14 -9.57 8.28
N PRO A 172 8.32 -10.40 9.33
CA PRO A 172 8.11 -11.85 9.20
C PRO A 172 6.66 -12.21 8.85
N VAL A 173 5.70 -11.44 9.36
CA VAL A 173 4.27 -11.61 9.08
C VAL A 173 3.95 -11.14 7.66
N LEU A 174 4.51 -9.98 7.24
CA LEU A 174 4.37 -9.48 5.87
C LEU A 174 4.91 -10.47 4.85
N ALA A 175 6.04 -11.12 5.11
CA ALA A 175 6.56 -12.15 4.22
C ALA A 175 5.54 -13.28 4.00
N GLU A 176 4.84 -13.73 5.06
CA GLU A 176 3.82 -14.77 4.96
C GLU A 176 2.53 -14.28 4.30
N TYR A 177 2.19 -12.98 4.42
CA TYR A 177 1.04 -12.39 3.75
C TYR A 177 1.28 -12.16 2.25
N LEU A 178 2.51 -11.81 1.84
CA LEU A 178 2.78 -11.36 0.48
C LEU A 178 3.32 -12.46 -0.44
N LEU A 179 4.30 -13.26 0.01
CA LEU A 179 4.98 -14.22 -0.87
C LEU A 179 4.07 -15.25 -1.52
N PRO A 180 2.98 -15.73 -0.88
CA PRO A 180 2.05 -16.66 -1.54
C PRO A 180 1.31 -16.07 -2.75
N TYR A 181 1.26 -14.75 -2.93
CA TYR A 181 0.66 -14.10 -4.09
C TYR A 181 1.62 -13.96 -5.26
N VAL A 182 2.94 -13.93 -4.97
CA VAL A 182 3.99 -13.58 -5.93
C VAL A 182 4.38 -14.77 -6.79
N LYS A 183 4.45 -14.57 -8.10
CA LYS A 183 5.00 -15.55 -9.07
C LYS A 183 6.47 -15.84 -8.77
N VAL A 184 6.91 -17.05 -9.06
CA VAL A 184 8.35 -17.40 -9.01
C VAL A 184 9.12 -16.55 -10.02
N GLY A 185 10.24 -15.97 -9.60
CA GLY A 185 11.03 -15.02 -10.38
C GLY A 185 10.70 -13.55 -10.10
N GLU A 186 9.58 -13.27 -9.44
CA GLU A 186 9.06 -11.94 -9.14
C GLU A 186 9.30 -11.54 -7.68
N LYS A 187 8.65 -10.47 -7.18
CA LYS A 187 8.98 -9.93 -5.86
C LYS A 187 7.78 -9.38 -5.08
N ALA A 188 7.93 -9.38 -3.76
CA ALA A 188 7.14 -8.52 -2.87
C ALA A 188 7.96 -7.27 -2.49
N VAL A 189 7.30 -6.14 -2.21
CA VAL A 189 7.92 -4.91 -1.72
C VAL A 189 7.16 -4.42 -0.49
N CYS A 190 7.86 -4.29 0.64
CA CYS A 190 7.27 -3.83 1.90
C CYS A 190 7.73 -2.40 2.20
N TRP A 191 6.79 -1.49 2.51
CA TRP A 191 7.09 -0.17 3.05
C TRP A 191 7.25 -0.27 4.56
N LYS A 192 8.41 0.11 5.08
CA LYS A 192 8.75 0.01 6.51
C LYS A 192 9.48 1.26 6.99
N GLY A 193 9.30 1.58 8.27
CA GLY A 193 10.12 2.58 8.94
C GLY A 193 11.48 2.03 9.41
N PRO A 194 12.38 2.88 9.93
CA PRO A 194 13.73 2.50 10.36
C PRO A 194 13.77 1.39 11.43
N ALA A 195 12.74 1.29 12.27
CA ALA A 195 12.63 0.24 13.29
C ALA A 195 12.62 -1.20 12.72
N VAL A 196 12.47 -1.36 11.39
CA VAL A 196 12.53 -2.68 10.74
C VAL A 196 13.89 -3.37 10.90
N GLN A 197 14.95 -2.65 11.27
CA GLN A 197 16.26 -3.24 11.53
C GLN A 197 16.20 -4.40 12.53
N ASP A 198 15.36 -4.27 13.57
CA ASP A 198 15.15 -5.32 14.58
C ASP A 198 14.36 -6.53 14.03
N GLU A 199 13.67 -6.35 12.90
CA GLU A 199 12.86 -7.38 12.27
C GLU A 199 13.61 -8.18 11.18
N LEU A 200 14.77 -7.66 10.69
CA LEU A 200 15.45 -8.22 9.52
C LEU A 200 15.87 -9.68 9.71
N GLY A 201 16.37 -10.04 10.90
CA GLY A 201 16.80 -11.40 11.17
C GLY A 201 15.66 -12.42 11.07
N ALA A 202 14.53 -12.13 11.70
CA ALA A 202 13.34 -12.96 11.63
C ALA A 202 12.70 -12.91 10.24
N GLY A 203 12.70 -11.73 9.60
CA GLY A 203 12.21 -11.52 8.24
C GLY A 203 12.97 -12.34 7.20
N LYS A 204 14.30 -12.40 7.27
CA LYS A 204 15.14 -13.26 6.40
C LYS A 204 14.78 -14.74 6.54
N LYS A 205 14.62 -15.22 7.77
CA LYS A 205 14.21 -16.63 8.03
C LYS A 205 12.80 -16.91 7.51
N ALA A 206 11.85 -16.01 7.77
CA ALA A 206 10.48 -16.15 7.26
C ALA A 206 10.43 -16.17 5.74
N ALA A 207 11.11 -15.23 5.08
CA ALA A 207 11.19 -15.17 3.62
C ALA A 207 11.74 -16.48 3.03
N PHE A 208 12.81 -17.03 3.62
CA PHE A 208 13.40 -18.30 3.19
C PHE A 208 12.42 -19.48 3.28
N LEU A 209 11.71 -19.61 4.42
CA LEU A 209 10.69 -20.65 4.62
C LEU A 209 9.54 -20.58 3.61
N LEU A 210 9.26 -19.37 3.10
CA LEU A 210 8.18 -19.09 2.14
C LEU A 210 8.64 -19.13 0.68
N GLY A 211 9.90 -19.52 0.44
CA GLY A 211 10.47 -19.61 -0.90
C GLY A 211 11.00 -18.28 -1.46
N GLY A 212 11.28 -17.32 -0.60
CA GLY A 212 11.82 -16.02 -0.96
C GLY A 212 13.19 -15.71 -0.38
N LYS A 213 13.79 -14.63 -0.85
CA LYS A 213 15.05 -14.06 -0.34
C LYS A 213 14.86 -12.58 -0.10
N LEU A 214 15.02 -12.14 1.14
CA LEU A 214 15.00 -10.71 1.48
C LEU A 214 16.25 -10.05 0.88
N ALA A 215 16.04 -8.98 0.12
CA ALA A 215 17.10 -8.12 -0.39
C ALA A 215 17.54 -7.09 0.67
N GLU A 216 18.59 -6.32 0.36
CA GLU A 216 18.98 -5.20 1.21
C GLU A 216 17.88 -4.11 1.19
N PRO A 217 17.60 -3.49 2.35
CA PRO A 217 16.67 -2.39 2.43
C PRO A 217 17.12 -1.21 1.56
N ILE A 218 16.19 -0.63 0.81
CA ILE A 218 16.44 0.54 -0.03
C ILE A 218 15.91 1.76 0.72
N PRO A 219 16.78 2.69 1.16
CA PRO A 219 16.33 3.90 1.83
C PRO A 219 15.61 4.83 0.86
N VAL A 220 14.48 5.38 1.30
CA VAL A 220 13.70 6.37 0.58
C VAL A 220 13.68 7.64 1.42
N ALA A 221 14.32 8.69 0.92
CA ALA A 221 14.34 10.01 1.53
C ALA A 221 13.42 10.95 0.75
N ILE A 222 12.48 11.59 1.46
CA ILE A 222 11.63 12.63 0.89
C ILE A 222 12.26 13.98 1.25
N PRO A 223 12.63 14.82 0.27
CA PRO A 223 13.27 16.10 0.51
C PRO A 223 12.51 16.95 1.54
N GLY A 224 13.21 17.51 2.52
CA GLY A 224 12.62 18.34 3.58
C GLY A 224 11.94 17.57 4.71
N GLN A 225 11.91 16.23 4.68
CA GLN A 225 11.42 15.41 5.76
C GLN A 225 12.58 14.81 6.57
N GLU A 226 12.43 14.79 7.90
CA GLU A 226 13.42 14.17 8.81
C GLU A 226 13.20 12.65 8.96
N TRP A 227 12.00 12.16 8.67
CA TRP A 227 11.71 10.73 8.69
C TRP A 227 12.10 10.06 7.37
N GLN A 228 12.50 8.81 7.47
CA GLN A 228 12.87 7.98 6.33
C GLN A 228 12.03 6.72 6.32
N HIS A 229 11.66 6.27 5.14
CA HIS A 229 11.12 4.94 4.93
C HIS A 229 12.13 4.06 4.20
N LEU A 230 11.90 2.76 4.31
CA LEU A 230 12.69 1.74 3.65
C LEU A 230 11.75 0.92 2.77
N LEU A 231 12.12 0.73 1.52
CA LEU A 231 11.51 -0.26 0.65
C LEU A 231 12.29 -1.57 0.80
N LEU A 232 11.60 -2.64 1.18
CA LEU A 232 12.22 -3.95 1.37
C LEU A 232 11.73 -4.92 0.32
N PRO A 233 12.52 -5.18 -0.74
CA PRO A 233 12.19 -6.20 -1.72
C PRO A 233 12.42 -7.60 -1.15
N ILE A 234 11.49 -8.53 -1.43
CA ILE A 234 11.64 -9.95 -1.15
C ILE A 234 11.49 -10.70 -2.47
N ALA A 235 12.60 -11.15 -3.04
CA ALA A 235 12.59 -11.88 -4.29
C ALA A 235 11.99 -13.29 -4.10
N LYS A 236 11.04 -13.69 -4.94
CA LYS A 236 10.42 -15.01 -4.92
C LYS A 236 11.29 -15.99 -5.74
N GLN A 237 11.96 -16.92 -5.06
CA GLN A 237 12.88 -17.87 -5.69
C GLN A 237 12.23 -19.19 -6.03
N THR A 238 11.32 -19.67 -5.18
CA THR A 238 10.62 -20.95 -5.36
C THR A 238 9.16 -20.83 -4.96
N LYS A 239 8.33 -21.82 -5.32
CA LYS A 239 6.93 -21.87 -4.92
C LYS A 239 6.79 -21.91 -3.40
N THR A 240 5.83 -21.15 -2.86
CA THR A 240 5.48 -21.25 -1.45
C THR A 240 4.77 -22.56 -1.17
N ALA A 241 5.27 -23.32 -0.19
CA ALA A 241 4.68 -24.60 0.21
C ALA A 241 3.19 -24.47 0.55
N ARG A 242 2.39 -25.50 0.25
CA ARG A 242 0.90 -25.47 0.40
C ARG A 242 0.42 -25.21 1.82
N GLN A 243 1.23 -25.51 2.84
CA GLN A 243 0.91 -25.20 4.24
C GLN A 243 0.86 -23.70 4.53
N TYR A 244 1.51 -22.86 3.69
CA TYR A 244 1.51 -21.41 3.81
C TYR A 244 0.58 -20.73 2.78
N PRO A 245 -0.03 -19.57 3.14
CA PRO A 245 0.00 -19.00 4.50
C PRO A 245 -0.72 -19.92 5.48
N ARG A 246 -0.34 -19.84 6.76
CA ARG A 246 -1.04 -20.53 7.84
C ARG A 246 -2.46 -19.96 8.00
N LYS A 247 -3.29 -20.62 8.83
CA LYS A 247 -4.69 -20.19 9.09
C LYS A 247 -4.72 -18.70 9.50
N ALA A 248 -5.77 -18.00 9.08
CA ALA A 248 -5.98 -16.59 9.41
C ALA A 248 -5.79 -16.28 10.90
N GLY A 249 -5.00 -15.22 11.15
CA GLY A 249 -4.59 -14.80 12.49
C GLY A 249 -3.39 -15.56 13.09
N THR A 250 -2.98 -16.71 12.54
CA THR A 250 -1.80 -17.45 13.03
C THR A 250 -0.48 -16.70 12.76
N PRO A 251 -0.26 -16.12 11.57
CA PRO A 251 0.97 -15.37 11.30
C PRO A 251 1.22 -14.24 12.29
N GLY A 252 0.20 -13.49 12.66
CA GLY A 252 0.31 -12.39 13.62
C GLY A 252 0.56 -12.84 15.06
N LYS A 253 0.00 -13.99 15.46
CA LYS A 253 0.17 -14.54 16.83
C LYS A 253 1.51 -15.24 17.02
N SER A 254 2.03 -15.88 16.01
CA SER A 254 3.27 -16.65 16.03
C SER A 254 4.05 -16.44 14.72
N PRO A 255 4.74 -15.30 14.57
CA PRO A 255 5.47 -14.97 13.35
C PRO A 255 6.56 -15.99 13.03
N LEU A 256 6.73 -16.32 11.75
CA LEU A 256 7.79 -17.21 11.28
C LEU A 256 9.18 -16.61 11.57
N GLY A 257 10.16 -17.47 11.78
CA GLY A 257 11.55 -17.04 11.94
C GLY A 257 11.91 -16.40 13.29
N GLN A 258 10.95 -16.19 14.17
CA GLN A 258 11.25 -15.87 15.56
C GLN A 258 11.78 -17.13 16.26
N THR A 259 12.91 -17.02 16.95
CA THR A 259 13.32 -18.03 17.91
C THR A 259 12.47 -17.84 19.15
N ASP A 260 11.87 -18.92 19.65
CA ASP A 260 11.25 -18.89 20.97
C ASP A 260 12.24 -18.23 21.94
N LYS A 261 11.77 -17.16 22.60
CA LYS A 261 12.55 -16.64 23.73
C LYS A 261 12.54 -17.75 24.77
N ALA A 262 13.71 -18.41 24.89
CA ALA A 262 13.96 -19.35 25.97
C ALA A 262 13.84 -18.68 27.35
#